data_ae7e7b3ebcd20464e70c98582b0240c7
#
_entry.id   ae7e7b3ebcd20464e70c98582b0240c7
#
_cell.length_a   1.000
_cell.length_b   1.000
_cell.length_c   1.000
_cell.angle_alpha   90.00
_cell.angle_beta   90.00
_cell.angle_gamma   90.00
#
_symmetry.space_group_name_H-M   'P 1'
#
loop_
_entity.id
_entity.type
_entity.pdbx_description
1 polymer ?
#
loop_
_entity_poly.entity_id
_entity_poly.type
_entity_poly.pdbx_seq_one_letter_code
_entity_poly.pdbx_strand_id
1 'polypeptide(L)'
;MKLWIYIIRRLALTVPVLLGVTLITFSLSTMMGDPAAPYMTEKTSPEERDRIIEQYNLDAPLPERYVTYLSNLLHGEWGFSKTINMDVSEAVQIKFAATLELSILAFIIAVATAIPLGIFSSVRHNRWEDHSVRLFALIGSAVPIFWFALVLKYIFAFQWGHFTHLPLGYRYDAYLWEIADPIETPTGLLLVDSIVAGSWVHFKDAFRHMVLPATALGYASMATTIRLMRGNMLDVLEQDYVRTAKAKGLSSSKVTLGHASKNAMIPTVTLLGMGFAGLLNGSVLTETIFQWPGLGLWTVNSMRNLDIS
;
A
#
# COMPACT_ATOMS: atom_id res chain seq x y z
N MET A 1 -8.73 -29.02 9.67
CA MET A 1 -9.64 -28.59 8.59
C MET A 1 -8.93 -28.74 7.25
N LYS A 2 -9.60 -29.30 6.20
CA LYS A 2 -9.00 -29.34 4.85
C LYS A 2 -8.86 -27.90 4.31
N LEU A 3 -7.74 -27.55 3.70
CA LEU A 3 -7.44 -26.21 3.18
C LEU A 3 -8.57 -25.64 2.30
N TRP A 4 -9.16 -26.47 1.45
CA TRP A 4 -10.27 -26.10 0.58
C TRP A 4 -11.51 -25.61 1.35
N ILE A 5 -11.87 -26.28 2.47
CA ILE A 5 -13.02 -25.87 3.29
C ILE A 5 -12.77 -24.50 3.92
N TYR A 6 -11.53 -24.24 4.35
CA TYR A 6 -11.13 -22.93 4.87
C TYR A 6 -11.25 -21.85 3.79
N ILE A 7 -10.73 -22.10 2.58
CA ILE A 7 -10.79 -21.15 1.46
C ILE A 7 -12.24 -20.86 1.07
N ILE A 8 -13.05 -21.88 0.85
CA ILE A 8 -14.47 -21.70 0.47
C ILE A 8 -15.25 -20.92 1.53
N ARG A 9 -15.05 -21.26 2.82
CA ARG A 9 -15.70 -20.53 3.91
C ARG A 9 -15.28 -19.07 3.94
N ARG A 10 -14.01 -18.78 3.70
CA ARG A 10 -13.48 -17.42 3.70
C ARG A 10 -14.02 -16.61 2.52
N LEU A 11 -14.07 -17.20 1.33
CA LEU A 11 -14.67 -16.58 0.15
C LEU A 11 -16.16 -16.32 0.36
N ALA A 12 -16.90 -17.27 0.92
CA ALA A 12 -18.32 -17.09 1.23
C ALA A 12 -18.57 -15.96 2.24
N LEU A 13 -17.68 -15.80 3.23
CA LEU A 13 -17.76 -14.70 4.20
C LEU A 13 -17.33 -13.33 3.61
N THR A 14 -16.58 -13.31 2.52
CA THR A 14 -16.21 -12.06 1.83
C THR A 14 -17.41 -11.44 1.10
N VAL A 15 -18.34 -12.26 0.59
CA VAL A 15 -19.53 -11.78 -0.14
C VAL A 15 -20.38 -10.80 0.69
N PRO A 16 -20.83 -11.13 1.92
CA PRO A 16 -21.62 -10.18 2.71
C PRO A 16 -20.82 -8.91 3.09
N VAL A 17 -19.49 -9.00 3.24
CA VAL A 17 -18.65 -7.82 3.47
C VAL A 17 -18.65 -6.91 2.24
N LEU A 18 -18.46 -7.47 1.05
CA LEU A 18 -18.52 -6.71 -0.20
C LEU A 18 -19.89 -6.06 -0.41
N LEU A 19 -20.97 -6.79 -0.17
CA LEU A 19 -22.34 -6.24 -0.24
C LEU A 19 -22.54 -5.11 0.77
N GLY A 20 -22.00 -5.23 1.99
CA GLY A 20 -22.05 -4.16 2.98
C GLY A 20 -21.29 -2.91 2.56
N VAL A 21 -20.10 -3.08 2.01
CA VAL A 21 -19.27 -1.97 1.50
C VAL A 21 -19.95 -1.28 0.32
N THR A 22 -20.45 -2.05 -0.66
CA THR A 22 -21.15 -1.48 -1.83
C THR A 22 -22.44 -0.77 -1.43
N LEU A 23 -23.17 -1.28 -0.42
CA LEU A 23 -24.37 -0.61 0.08
C LEU A 23 -24.03 0.73 0.76
N ILE A 24 -22.96 0.79 1.55
CA ILE A 24 -22.51 2.03 2.19
C ILE A 24 -22.06 3.03 1.12
N THR A 25 -21.23 2.63 0.16
CA THR A 25 -20.75 3.51 -0.93
C THR A 25 -21.92 4.02 -1.77
N PHE A 26 -22.83 3.15 -2.17
CA PHE A 26 -24.05 3.53 -2.89
C PHE A 26 -24.90 4.53 -2.11
N SER A 27 -25.10 4.29 -0.80
CA SER A 27 -25.88 5.20 0.05
C SER A 27 -25.22 6.57 0.16
N LEU A 28 -23.90 6.61 0.35
CA LEU A 28 -23.15 7.86 0.40
C LEU A 28 -23.22 8.61 -0.95
N SER A 29 -23.06 7.92 -2.07
CA SER A 29 -23.15 8.53 -3.40
C SER A 29 -24.51 9.15 -3.66
N THR A 30 -25.60 8.48 -3.27
CA THR A 30 -26.96 9.00 -3.44
C THR A 30 -27.29 10.18 -2.51
N MET A 31 -26.58 10.32 -1.38
CA MET A 31 -26.73 11.44 -0.46
C MET A 31 -25.93 12.68 -0.87
N MET A 32 -24.86 12.52 -1.63
CA MET A 32 -23.88 13.56 -1.91
C MET A 32 -24.13 14.32 -3.21
N GLY A 33 -25.00 13.86 -4.12
CA GLY A 33 -25.17 14.57 -5.37
C GLY A 33 -26.17 13.97 -6.37
N ASP A 34 -26.07 14.44 -7.63
CA ASP A 34 -26.85 13.97 -8.75
C ASP A 34 -26.50 12.50 -9.08
N PRO A 35 -27.46 11.57 -9.02
CA PRO A 35 -27.21 10.16 -9.31
C PRO A 35 -26.74 9.88 -10.75
N ALA A 36 -26.94 10.81 -11.68
CA ALA A 36 -26.43 10.70 -13.05
C ALA A 36 -24.98 11.13 -13.16
N ALA A 37 -24.43 11.84 -12.17
CA ALA A 37 -23.09 12.39 -12.22
C ALA A 37 -21.97 11.38 -12.54
N PRO A 38 -21.99 10.14 -12.03
CA PRO A 38 -20.99 9.10 -12.35
C PRO A 38 -20.94 8.69 -13.83
N TYR A 39 -22.00 8.92 -14.55
CA TYR A 39 -22.16 8.50 -15.95
C TYR A 39 -22.05 9.66 -16.95
N MET A 40 -21.81 10.89 -16.47
CA MET A 40 -21.73 12.10 -17.28
C MET A 40 -20.32 12.66 -17.37
N THR A 41 -19.97 13.16 -18.54
CA THR A 41 -18.78 13.96 -18.77
C THR A 41 -19.12 15.46 -18.71
N GLU A 42 -18.10 16.35 -18.69
CA GLU A 42 -18.32 17.79 -18.77
C GLU A 42 -19.02 18.25 -20.08
N LYS A 43 -19.03 17.41 -21.11
CA LYS A 43 -19.60 17.69 -22.43
C LYS A 43 -20.97 17.06 -22.64
N THR A 44 -21.52 16.36 -21.64
CA THR A 44 -22.82 15.70 -21.74
C THR A 44 -23.93 16.72 -21.93
N SER A 45 -24.69 16.58 -23.01
CA SER A 45 -25.84 17.44 -23.31
C SER A 45 -27.04 17.11 -22.41
N PRO A 46 -28.02 18.04 -22.27
CA PRO A 46 -29.25 17.74 -21.53
C PRO A 46 -30.00 16.50 -22.03
N GLU A 47 -30.03 16.30 -23.37
CA GLU A 47 -30.69 15.15 -24.00
C GLU A 47 -29.93 13.83 -23.71
N GLU A 48 -28.61 13.87 -23.67
CA GLU A 48 -27.80 12.71 -23.26
C GLU A 48 -27.97 12.41 -21.77
N ARG A 49 -28.10 13.45 -20.93
CA ARG A 49 -28.40 13.28 -19.51
C ARG A 49 -29.73 12.53 -19.30
N ASP A 50 -30.77 12.91 -20.00
CA ASP A 50 -32.08 12.25 -19.91
C ASP A 50 -32.01 10.79 -20.36
N ARG A 51 -31.24 10.49 -21.41
CA ARG A 51 -30.97 9.11 -21.85
C ARG A 51 -30.20 8.30 -20.77
N ILE A 52 -29.21 8.91 -20.12
CA ILE A 52 -28.47 8.28 -19.02
C ILE A 52 -29.40 7.94 -17.86
N ILE A 53 -30.28 8.87 -17.47
CA ILE A 53 -31.26 8.66 -16.40
C ILE A 53 -32.17 7.48 -16.74
N GLU A 54 -32.66 7.39 -17.97
CA GLU A 54 -33.52 6.31 -18.45
C GLU A 54 -32.73 4.99 -18.55
N GLN A 55 -31.57 5.00 -19.16
CA GLN A 55 -30.71 3.82 -19.37
C GLN A 55 -30.31 3.15 -18.07
N TYR A 56 -29.92 3.93 -17.04
CA TYR A 56 -29.47 3.42 -15.75
C TYR A 56 -30.58 3.41 -14.69
N ASN A 57 -31.83 3.69 -15.10
CA ASN A 57 -33.03 3.67 -14.25
C ASN A 57 -32.83 4.51 -12.95
N LEU A 58 -32.28 5.72 -13.10
CA LEU A 58 -31.89 6.56 -11.95
C LEU A 58 -33.09 7.20 -11.24
N ASP A 59 -34.26 7.21 -11.83
CA ASP A 59 -35.51 7.67 -11.24
C ASP A 59 -36.27 6.56 -10.46
N ALA A 60 -35.72 5.33 -10.49
CA ALA A 60 -36.33 4.22 -9.78
C ALA A 60 -36.16 4.31 -8.25
N PRO A 61 -36.95 3.57 -7.47
CA PRO A 61 -36.77 3.43 -6.02
C PRO A 61 -35.37 2.95 -5.66
N LEU A 62 -34.81 3.42 -4.52
CA LEU A 62 -33.45 3.12 -4.08
C LEU A 62 -33.06 1.61 -4.13
N PRO A 63 -33.92 0.66 -3.74
CA PRO A 63 -33.58 -0.77 -3.83
C PRO A 63 -33.31 -1.23 -5.26
N GLU A 64 -34.12 -0.78 -6.23
CA GLU A 64 -33.96 -1.14 -7.65
C GLU A 64 -32.67 -0.52 -8.21
N ARG A 65 -32.38 0.73 -7.88
CA ARG A 65 -31.13 1.41 -8.24
C ARG A 65 -29.89 0.70 -7.68
N TYR A 66 -29.98 0.20 -6.43
CA TYR A 66 -28.87 -0.56 -5.86
C TYR A 66 -28.62 -1.88 -6.60
N VAL A 67 -29.68 -2.59 -6.99
CA VAL A 67 -29.55 -3.82 -7.80
C VAL A 67 -28.93 -3.51 -9.17
N THR A 68 -29.38 -2.44 -9.83
CA THR A 68 -28.79 -1.97 -11.11
C THR A 68 -27.31 -1.60 -10.94
N TYR A 69 -26.96 -0.86 -9.88
CA TYR A 69 -25.57 -0.51 -9.54
C TYR A 69 -24.71 -1.77 -9.36
N LEU A 70 -25.18 -2.77 -8.62
CA LEU A 70 -24.44 -4.04 -8.46
C LEU A 70 -24.28 -4.79 -9.78
N SER A 71 -25.33 -4.80 -10.61
CA SER A 71 -25.28 -5.41 -11.95
C SER A 71 -24.22 -4.74 -12.81
N ASN A 72 -24.18 -3.41 -12.86
CA ASN A 72 -23.22 -2.64 -13.63
C ASN A 72 -21.76 -2.88 -13.13
N LEU A 73 -21.56 -2.92 -11.81
CA LEU A 73 -20.27 -3.27 -11.23
C LEU A 73 -19.76 -4.65 -11.69
N LEU A 74 -20.66 -5.65 -11.75
CA LEU A 74 -20.30 -7.00 -12.18
C LEU A 74 -20.02 -7.10 -13.69
N HIS A 75 -20.58 -6.21 -14.49
CA HIS A 75 -20.31 -6.12 -15.94
C HIS A 75 -19.12 -5.22 -16.29
N GLY A 76 -18.47 -4.59 -15.28
CA GLY A 76 -17.31 -3.71 -15.49
C GLY A 76 -17.67 -2.27 -15.82
N GLU A 77 -18.92 -1.89 -15.73
CA GLU A 77 -19.41 -0.52 -15.92
C GLU A 77 -19.34 0.25 -14.60
N TRP A 78 -18.13 0.76 -14.29
CA TRP A 78 -17.86 1.41 -13.00
C TRP A 78 -18.06 2.93 -13.02
N GLY A 79 -18.51 3.47 -14.14
CA GLY A 79 -18.72 4.91 -14.33
C GLY A 79 -17.46 5.65 -14.81
N PHE A 80 -17.57 6.98 -14.83
CA PHE A 80 -16.54 7.88 -15.39
C PHE A 80 -16.05 8.86 -14.33
N SER A 81 -14.74 8.92 -14.10
CA SER A 81 -14.14 9.88 -13.17
C SER A 81 -13.90 11.22 -13.82
N LYS A 82 -14.56 12.27 -13.34
CA LYS A 82 -14.37 13.65 -13.79
C LYS A 82 -13.02 14.21 -13.35
N THR A 83 -12.53 13.78 -12.21
CA THR A 83 -11.27 14.27 -11.64
C THR A 83 -10.07 13.96 -12.54
N ILE A 84 -10.09 12.84 -13.24
CA ILE A 84 -9.00 12.42 -14.12
C ILE A 84 -9.44 12.23 -15.59
N ASN A 85 -10.71 12.50 -15.90
CA ASN A 85 -11.30 12.46 -17.23
C ASN A 85 -11.07 11.11 -17.96
N MET A 86 -11.35 10.00 -17.27
CA MET A 86 -11.27 8.63 -17.82
C MET A 86 -12.22 7.67 -17.12
N ASP A 87 -12.45 6.50 -17.73
CA ASP A 87 -13.28 5.45 -17.13
C ASP A 87 -12.67 4.95 -15.82
N VAL A 88 -13.52 4.73 -14.80
CA VAL A 88 -13.08 4.29 -13.46
C VAL A 88 -12.38 2.93 -13.53
N SER A 89 -12.80 2.03 -14.40
CA SER A 89 -12.17 0.71 -14.58
C SER A 89 -10.71 0.80 -15.06
N GLU A 90 -10.42 1.73 -15.97
CA GLU A 90 -9.06 2.02 -16.45
C GLU A 90 -8.25 2.77 -15.39
N ALA A 91 -8.87 3.78 -14.77
CA ALA A 91 -8.27 4.56 -13.70
C ALA A 91 -7.78 3.68 -12.54
N VAL A 92 -8.63 2.72 -12.09
CA VAL A 92 -8.28 1.79 -11.02
C VAL A 92 -7.04 0.98 -11.37
N GLN A 93 -6.94 0.45 -12.59
CA GLN A 93 -5.77 -0.34 -13.01
C GLN A 93 -4.48 0.48 -12.90
N ILE A 94 -4.47 1.70 -13.46
CA ILE A 94 -3.30 2.59 -13.45
C ILE A 94 -2.95 3.02 -12.02
N LYS A 95 -3.94 3.46 -11.24
CA LYS A 95 -3.71 3.97 -9.89
C LYS A 95 -3.36 2.86 -8.90
N PHE A 96 -3.98 1.69 -9.04
CA PHE A 96 -3.64 0.52 -8.25
C PHE A 96 -2.20 0.06 -8.46
N ALA A 97 -1.73 0.02 -9.71
CA ALA A 97 -0.34 -0.31 -10.01
C ALA A 97 0.65 0.62 -9.29
N ALA A 98 0.37 1.93 -9.26
CA ALA A 98 1.18 2.90 -8.54
C ALA A 98 1.19 2.69 -7.00
N THR A 99 0.02 2.45 -6.41
CA THR A 99 -0.11 2.16 -4.97
C THR A 99 0.56 0.83 -4.61
N LEU A 100 0.38 -0.20 -5.45
CA LEU A 100 0.96 -1.52 -5.25
C LEU A 100 2.49 -1.47 -5.28
N GLU A 101 3.07 -0.78 -6.27
CA GLU A 101 4.51 -0.61 -6.41
C GLU A 101 5.13 0.08 -5.18
N LEU A 102 4.52 1.17 -4.73
CA LEU A 102 4.91 1.87 -3.51
C LEU A 102 4.83 0.95 -2.27
N SER A 103 3.73 0.21 -2.13
CA SER A 103 3.50 -0.70 -1.01
C SER A 103 4.47 -1.88 -0.99
N ILE A 104 4.82 -2.43 -2.15
CA ILE A 104 5.82 -3.50 -2.27
C ILE A 104 7.19 -2.99 -1.81
N LEU A 105 7.64 -1.83 -2.28
CA LEU A 105 8.93 -1.29 -1.86
C LEU A 105 8.93 -0.94 -0.36
N ALA A 106 7.87 -0.34 0.16
CA ALA A 106 7.70 -0.06 1.58
C ALA A 106 7.77 -1.36 2.42
N PHE A 107 7.14 -2.43 1.95
CA PHE A 107 7.18 -3.74 2.59
C PHE A 107 8.59 -4.35 2.57
N ILE A 108 9.27 -4.28 1.44
CA ILE A 108 10.67 -4.76 1.31
C ILE A 108 11.56 -4.01 2.29
N ILE A 109 11.48 -2.68 2.37
CA ILE A 109 12.24 -1.86 3.31
C ILE A 109 11.92 -2.27 4.76
N ALA A 110 10.64 -2.42 5.09
CA ALA A 110 10.21 -2.80 6.42
C ALA A 110 10.74 -4.19 6.83
N VAL A 111 10.62 -5.19 5.96
CA VAL A 111 11.07 -6.57 6.23
C VAL A 111 12.59 -6.65 6.30
N ALA A 112 13.30 -6.04 5.33
CA ALA A 112 14.76 -6.08 5.24
C ALA A 112 15.44 -5.38 6.41
N THR A 113 14.78 -4.43 7.07
CA THR A 113 15.30 -3.74 8.25
C THR A 113 14.80 -4.37 9.55
N ALA A 114 13.50 -4.68 9.64
CA ALA A 114 12.89 -5.12 10.90
C ALA A 114 13.36 -6.51 11.35
N ILE A 115 13.47 -7.46 10.43
CA ILE A 115 13.89 -8.82 10.78
C ILE A 115 15.33 -8.85 11.32
N PRO A 116 16.34 -8.29 10.61
CA PRO A 116 17.70 -8.26 11.15
C PRO A 116 17.83 -7.48 12.45
N LEU A 117 17.16 -6.31 12.58
CA LEU A 117 17.18 -5.52 13.79
C LEU A 117 16.52 -6.23 14.97
N GLY A 118 15.39 -6.92 14.75
CA GLY A 118 14.72 -7.72 15.78
C GLY A 118 15.58 -8.87 16.27
N ILE A 119 16.24 -9.62 15.36
CA ILE A 119 17.19 -10.69 15.71
C ILE A 119 18.39 -10.10 16.46
N PHE A 120 18.99 -9.04 15.91
CA PHE A 120 20.16 -8.40 16.52
C PHE A 120 19.89 -7.92 17.95
N SER A 121 18.77 -7.23 18.14
CA SER A 121 18.31 -6.74 19.45
C SER A 121 18.10 -7.87 20.45
N SER A 122 17.52 -8.99 20.04
CA SER A 122 17.29 -10.16 20.92
C SER A 122 18.59 -10.82 21.37
N VAL A 123 19.57 -10.97 20.48
CA VAL A 123 20.89 -11.55 20.81
C VAL A 123 21.70 -10.64 21.73
N ARG A 124 21.51 -9.33 21.64
CA ARG A 124 22.16 -8.32 22.48
C ARG A 124 21.27 -7.89 23.66
N HIS A 125 20.38 -8.79 24.12
CA HIS A 125 19.40 -8.53 25.16
C HIS A 125 19.95 -7.76 26.34
N ASN A 126 19.26 -6.69 26.75
CA ASN A 126 19.60 -5.76 27.85
C ASN A 126 20.96 -5.00 27.70
N ARG A 127 21.57 -5.01 26.51
CA ARG A 127 22.70 -4.15 26.20
C ARG A 127 22.26 -2.83 25.56
N TRP A 128 23.17 -1.89 25.43
CA TRP A 128 22.86 -0.57 24.86
C TRP A 128 22.34 -0.65 23.41
N GLU A 129 22.81 -1.63 22.64
CA GLU A 129 22.34 -1.87 21.27
C GLU A 129 20.86 -2.29 21.26
N ASP A 130 20.45 -3.15 22.19
CA ASP A 130 19.05 -3.54 22.37
C ASP A 130 18.19 -2.32 22.75
N HIS A 131 18.66 -1.52 23.70
CA HIS A 131 17.96 -0.30 24.10
C HIS A 131 17.80 0.69 22.95
N SER A 132 18.81 0.86 22.10
CA SER A 132 18.76 1.74 20.92
C SER A 132 17.76 1.26 19.88
N VAL A 133 17.74 -0.05 19.57
CA VAL A 133 16.75 -0.63 18.63
C VAL A 133 15.34 -0.51 19.20
N ARG A 134 15.15 -0.73 20.49
CA ARG A 134 13.84 -0.57 21.15
C ARG A 134 13.38 0.89 21.12
N LEU A 135 14.26 1.85 21.39
CA LEU A 135 13.95 3.28 21.31
C LEU A 135 13.56 3.67 19.88
N PHE A 136 14.31 3.20 18.88
CA PHE A 136 14.00 3.41 17.48
C PHE A 136 12.61 2.85 17.11
N ALA A 137 12.30 1.61 17.54
CA ALA A 137 11.00 1.01 17.30
C ALA A 137 9.86 1.71 18.08
N LEU A 138 10.15 2.23 19.29
CA LEU A 138 9.17 2.98 20.07
C LEU A 138 8.82 4.31 19.38
N ILE A 139 9.83 5.07 18.95
CA ILE A 139 9.64 6.30 18.19
C ILE A 139 8.81 6.02 16.93
N GLY A 140 9.14 4.94 16.19
CA GLY A 140 8.41 4.57 14.97
C GLY A 140 6.95 4.22 15.17
N SER A 141 6.57 3.78 16.36
CA SER A 141 5.17 3.48 16.67
C SER A 141 4.43 4.66 17.33
N ALA A 142 5.13 5.62 17.90
CA ALA A 142 4.56 6.77 18.57
C ALA A 142 4.35 7.96 17.62
N VAL A 143 5.19 8.08 16.59
CA VAL A 143 5.16 9.20 15.64
C VAL A 143 4.11 8.93 14.56
N PRO A 144 3.17 9.87 14.31
CA PRO A 144 2.22 9.76 13.22
C PRO A 144 2.93 9.67 11.85
N ILE A 145 2.48 8.77 10.98
CA ILE A 145 3.05 8.52 9.66
C ILE A 145 3.17 9.81 8.84
N PHE A 146 2.12 10.65 8.83
CA PHE A 146 2.12 11.89 8.06
C PHE A 146 3.17 12.89 8.54
N TRP A 147 3.37 12.99 9.85
CA TRP A 147 4.39 13.86 10.41
C TRP A 147 5.79 13.38 10.05
N PHE A 148 6.03 12.07 10.16
CA PHE A 148 7.30 11.47 9.76
C PHE A 148 7.58 11.65 8.26
N ALA A 149 6.56 11.48 7.40
CA ALA A 149 6.66 11.74 5.97
C ALA A 149 7.04 13.19 5.65
N LEU A 150 6.43 14.16 6.34
CA LEU A 150 6.77 15.58 6.18
C LEU A 150 8.20 15.89 6.64
N VAL A 151 8.64 15.32 7.76
CA VAL A 151 10.01 15.49 8.27
C VAL A 151 11.03 14.89 7.30
N LEU A 152 10.78 13.67 6.78
CA LEU A 152 11.66 13.06 5.77
C LEU A 152 11.73 13.93 4.51
N LYS A 153 10.60 14.38 4.00
CA LYS A 153 10.51 15.25 2.83
C LYS A 153 11.28 16.55 3.06
N TYR A 154 11.09 17.19 4.22
CA TYR A 154 11.79 18.42 4.56
C TYR A 154 13.30 18.24 4.66
N ILE A 155 13.76 17.21 5.37
CA ILE A 155 15.20 17.00 5.59
C ILE A 155 15.89 16.55 4.29
N PHE A 156 15.38 15.50 3.65
CA PHE A 156 16.12 14.83 2.58
C PHE A 156 15.83 15.39 1.18
N ALA A 157 14.63 15.87 0.93
CA ALA A 157 14.32 16.42 -0.39
C ALA A 157 14.46 17.95 -0.45
N PHE A 158 14.16 18.66 0.63
CA PHE A 158 14.25 20.13 0.65
C PHE A 158 15.61 20.62 1.19
N GLN A 159 15.94 20.30 2.46
CA GLN A 159 17.14 20.84 3.11
C GLN A 159 18.44 20.26 2.52
N TRP A 160 18.47 18.95 2.31
CA TRP A 160 19.63 18.23 1.77
C TRP A 160 19.45 17.75 0.32
N GLY A 161 18.44 18.25 -0.39
CA GLY A 161 18.07 17.80 -1.74
C GLY A 161 19.23 17.90 -2.74
N HIS A 162 20.06 18.93 -2.64
CA HIS A 162 21.24 19.08 -3.49
C HIS A 162 22.36 18.04 -3.24
N PHE A 163 22.38 17.39 -2.07
CA PHE A 163 23.30 16.28 -1.79
C PHE A 163 22.66 14.92 -2.07
N THR A 164 21.40 14.76 -1.68
CA THR A 164 20.71 13.48 -1.79
C THR A 164 20.15 13.22 -3.19
N HIS A 165 19.89 14.30 -3.92
CA HIS A 165 19.16 14.26 -5.21
C HIS A 165 17.84 13.49 -5.13
N LEU A 166 17.17 13.51 -3.96
CA LEU A 166 15.87 12.88 -3.76
C LEU A 166 14.76 13.87 -4.10
N PRO A 167 13.79 13.47 -4.93
CA PRO A 167 12.70 14.34 -5.36
C PRO A 167 11.76 14.72 -4.23
N LEU A 168 11.10 15.88 -4.36
CA LEU A 168 10.08 16.36 -3.43
C LEU A 168 8.76 15.59 -3.51
N GLY A 169 8.52 14.89 -4.61
CA GLY A 169 7.29 14.14 -4.83
C GLY A 169 7.18 13.64 -6.27
N TYR A 170 5.96 13.25 -6.65
CA TYR A 170 5.63 12.59 -7.91
C TYR A 170 6.23 11.18 -8.03
N ARG A 171 5.97 10.51 -9.15
CA ARG A 171 6.40 9.13 -9.39
C ARG A 171 7.65 9.04 -10.25
N TYR A 172 7.89 10.08 -11.05
CA TYR A 172 9.01 10.22 -11.95
C TYR A 172 9.17 11.69 -12.39
N ASP A 173 10.29 12.04 -12.98
CA ASP A 173 10.52 13.34 -13.59
C ASP A 173 9.96 13.33 -15.03
N ALA A 174 8.85 14.05 -15.23
CA ALA A 174 8.16 14.08 -16.53
C ALA A 174 9.06 14.60 -17.66
N TYR A 175 9.92 15.59 -17.39
CA TYR A 175 10.85 16.12 -18.38
C TYR A 175 11.90 15.09 -18.78
N LEU A 176 12.48 14.38 -17.80
CA LEU A 176 13.45 13.32 -18.06
C LEU A 176 12.83 12.19 -18.90
N TRP A 177 11.58 11.84 -18.61
CA TRP A 177 10.86 10.79 -19.33
C TRP A 177 10.41 11.19 -20.73
N GLU A 178 10.27 12.50 -20.99
CA GLU A 178 9.98 13.03 -22.31
C GLU A 178 11.22 13.04 -23.23
N ILE A 179 12.40 13.38 -22.68
CA ILE A 179 13.64 13.49 -23.46
C ILE A 179 14.42 12.17 -23.60
N ALA A 180 14.20 11.21 -22.71
CA ALA A 180 14.79 9.88 -22.79
C ALA A 180 14.04 9.05 -23.86
N ASP A 181 14.69 7.98 -24.35
CA ASP A 181 14.03 7.05 -25.27
C ASP A 181 12.78 6.49 -24.59
N PRO A 182 11.58 6.62 -25.21
CA PRO A 182 10.35 6.18 -24.58
C PRO A 182 10.35 4.68 -24.31
N ILE A 183 9.81 4.29 -23.16
CA ILE A 183 9.63 2.89 -22.79
C ILE A 183 8.14 2.55 -22.72
N GLU A 184 7.80 1.32 -23.10
CA GLU A 184 6.47 0.81 -22.83
C GLU A 184 6.31 0.45 -21.34
N THR A 185 5.14 0.74 -20.79
CA THR A 185 4.81 0.47 -19.40
C THR A 185 3.60 -0.47 -19.25
N PRO A 186 3.70 -1.70 -19.77
CA PRO A 186 2.56 -2.62 -19.87
C PRO A 186 2.01 -3.06 -18.53
N THR A 187 2.85 -3.11 -17.49
CA THR A 187 2.42 -3.52 -16.14
C THR A 187 1.96 -2.34 -15.29
N GLY A 188 2.36 -1.13 -15.66
CA GLY A 188 2.19 0.08 -14.86
C GLY A 188 3.07 0.11 -13.60
N LEU A 189 3.95 -0.87 -13.40
CA LEU A 189 4.98 -0.89 -12.35
C LEU A 189 6.27 -0.34 -12.94
N LEU A 190 6.55 0.95 -12.72
CA LEU A 190 7.64 1.64 -13.44
C LEU A 190 9.01 1.01 -13.22
N LEU A 191 9.30 0.49 -12.04
CA LEU A 191 10.58 -0.21 -11.80
C LEU A 191 10.69 -1.49 -12.61
N VAL A 192 9.60 -2.27 -12.68
CA VAL A 192 9.56 -3.52 -13.44
C VAL A 192 9.66 -3.23 -14.94
N ASP A 193 8.84 -2.31 -15.43
CA ASP A 193 8.80 -1.94 -16.84
C ASP A 193 10.13 -1.35 -17.31
N SER A 194 10.79 -0.53 -16.48
CA SER A 194 12.14 0.01 -16.76
C SER A 194 13.21 -1.09 -16.84
N ILE A 195 13.14 -2.11 -15.98
CA ILE A 195 14.06 -3.26 -16.04
C ILE A 195 13.82 -4.08 -17.31
N VAL A 196 12.55 -4.37 -17.63
CA VAL A 196 12.18 -5.14 -18.84
C VAL A 196 12.62 -4.42 -20.10
N ALA A 197 12.47 -3.09 -20.14
CA ALA A 197 12.95 -2.25 -21.25
C ALA A 197 14.48 -2.06 -21.27
N GLY A 198 15.22 -2.51 -20.24
CA GLY A 198 16.67 -2.32 -20.14
C GLY A 198 17.09 -0.88 -19.88
N SER A 199 16.17 0.00 -19.50
CA SER A 199 16.44 1.44 -19.33
C SER A 199 16.79 1.81 -17.89
N TRP A 200 18.08 1.87 -17.60
CA TRP A 200 18.59 2.28 -16.29
C TRP A 200 18.32 3.74 -15.93
N VAL A 201 18.09 4.60 -16.93
CA VAL A 201 17.75 6.02 -16.71
C VAL A 201 16.38 6.09 -16.02
N HIS A 202 15.36 5.46 -16.61
CA HIS A 202 14.00 5.42 -16.06
C HIS A 202 13.95 4.67 -14.72
N PHE A 203 14.65 3.53 -14.60
CA PHE A 203 14.74 2.80 -13.34
C PHE A 203 15.28 3.65 -12.20
N LYS A 204 16.40 4.32 -12.43
CA LYS A 204 17.06 5.16 -11.41
C LYS A 204 16.20 6.34 -11.00
N ASP A 205 15.51 6.95 -11.95
CA ASP A 205 14.60 8.06 -11.69
C ASP A 205 13.40 7.60 -10.87
N ALA A 206 12.65 6.60 -11.33
CA ALA A 206 11.50 6.04 -10.63
C ALA A 206 11.88 5.56 -9.21
N PHE A 207 13.02 4.87 -9.06
CA PHE A 207 13.51 4.42 -7.75
C PHE A 207 13.77 5.59 -6.79
N ARG A 208 14.41 6.68 -7.25
CA ARG A 208 14.66 7.87 -6.42
C ARG A 208 13.36 8.51 -5.91
N HIS A 209 12.33 8.58 -6.77
CA HIS A 209 11.02 9.11 -6.40
C HIS A 209 10.33 8.24 -5.34
N MET A 210 10.60 6.94 -5.32
CA MET A 210 9.99 5.99 -4.37
C MET A 210 10.68 5.95 -3.00
N VAL A 211 11.96 6.28 -2.87
CA VAL A 211 12.75 6.08 -1.64
C VAL A 211 12.10 6.73 -0.42
N LEU A 212 11.77 8.02 -0.49
CA LEU A 212 11.18 8.73 0.65
C LEU A 212 9.77 8.27 0.99
N PRO A 213 8.82 8.21 0.02
CA PRO A 213 7.46 7.75 0.33
C PRO A 213 7.43 6.29 0.80
N ALA A 214 8.22 5.38 0.22
CA ALA A 214 8.27 3.98 0.66
C ALA A 214 8.87 3.84 2.07
N THR A 215 9.89 4.64 2.40
CA THR A 215 10.47 4.67 3.75
C THR A 215 9.47 5.19 4.76
N ALA A 216 8.76 6.28 4.45
CA ALA A 216 7.73 6.84 5.32
C ALA A 216 6.59 5.84 5.57
N LEU A 217 6.09 5.21 4.50
CA LEU A 217 5.00 4.23 4.57
C LEU A 217 5.41 2.97 5.34
N GLY A 218 6.63 2.46 5.10
CA GLY A 218 7.13 1.24 5.72
C GLY A 218 7.51 1.38 7.19
N TYR A 219 7.79 2.60 7.67
CA TYR A 219 8.37 2.82 8.99
C TYR A 219 7.51 2.32 10.16
N ALA A 220 6.22 2.58 10.15
CA ALA A 220 5.30 2.12 11.21
C ALA A 220 5.19 0.58 11.25
N SER A 221 5.12 -0.06 10.08
CA SER A 221 5.11 -1.53 9.96
C SER A 221 6.44 -2.13 10.44
N MET A 222 7.57 -1.50 10.07
CA MET A 222 8.90 -1.87 10.51
C MET A 222 9.03 -1.84 12.04
N ALA A 223 8.60 -0.76 12.69
CA ALA A 223 8.66 -0.59 14.13
C ALA A 223 7.91 -1.69 14.89
N THR A 224 6.72 -2.05 14.42
CA THR A 224 5.90 -3.13 14.99
C THR A 224 6.55 -4.49 14.78
N THR A 225 7.09 -4.73 13.59
CA THR A 225 7.77 -6.00 13.23
C THR A 225 9.06 -6.20 14.02
N ILE A 226 9.87 -5.15 14.26
CA ILE A 226 11.06 -5.21 15.12
C ILE A 226 10.70 -5.74 16.50
N ARG A 227 9.67 -5.15 17.12
CA ARG A 227 9.27 -5.54 18.49
C ARG A 227 8.77 -6.98 18.56
N LEU A 228 7.95 -7.39 17.58
CA LEU A 228 7.44 -8.76 17.53
C LEU A 228 8.57 -9.76 17.27
N MET A 229 9.42 -9.51 16.28
CA MET A 229 10.53 -10.40 15.96
C MET A 229 11.50 -10.55 17.14
N ARG A 230 11.79 -9.44 17.83
CA ARG A 230 12.60 -9.46 19.05
C ARG A 230 11.95 -10.30 20.16
N GLY A 231 10.66 -10.11 20.43
CA GLY A 231 9.92 -10.89 21.44
C GLY A 231 9.94 -12.38 21.12
N ASN A 232 9.53 -12.74 19.92
CA ASN A 232 9.52 -14.13 19.46
C ASN A 232 10.93 -14.78 19.51
N MET A 233 11.97 -14.01 19.18
CA MET A 233 13.35 -14.51 19.29
C MET A 233 13.75 -14.79 20.74
N LEU A 234 13.39 -13.92 21.70
CA LEU A 234 13.69 -14.14 23.11
C LEU A 234 13.00 -15.40 23.63
N ASP A 235 11.70 -15.56 23.32
CA ASP A 235 10.93 -16.75 23.71
C ASP A 235 11.53 -18.04 23.15
N VAL A 236 11.97 -18.00 21.89
CA VAL A 236 12.58 -19.16 21.21
C VAL A 236 13.97 -19.47 21.74
N LEU A 237 14.78 -18.46 22.06
CA LEU A 237 16.15 -18.65 22.57
C LEU A 237 16.20 -19.34 23.95
N GLU A 238 15.10 -19.33 24.69
CA GLU A 238 14.94 -20.01 25.99
C GLU A 238 14.51 -21.49 25.87
N GLN A 239 14.11 -21.95 24.67
CA GLN A 239 13.60 -23.30 24.46
C GLN A 239 14.68 -24.38 24.57
N ASP A 240 14.29 -25.58 25.04
CA ASP A 240 15.20 -26.70 25.32
C ASP A 240 15.96 -27.18 24.07
N TYR A 241 15.35 -27.16 22.91
CA TYR A 241 16.06 -27.56 21.68
C TYR A 241 17.19 -26.58 21.33
N VAL A 242 17.09 -25.29 21.71
CA VAL A 242 18.15 -24.30 21.53
C VAL A 242 19.28 -24.59 22.52
N ARG A 243 18.96 -24.95 23.80
CA ARG A 243 19.93 -25.39 24.80
C ARG A 243 20.66 -26.62 24.32
N THR A 244 19.94 -27.59 23.76
CA THR A 244 20.52 -28.81 23.19
C THR A 244 21.47 -28.52 22.04
N ALA A 245 21.09 -27.60 21.15
CA ALA A 245 21.96 -27.19 20.04
C ALA A 245 23.26 -26.55 20.51
N LYS A 246 23.18 -25.70 21.55
CA LYS A 246 24.38 -25.11 22.20
C LYS A 246 25.25 -26.19 22.86
N ALA A 247 24.64 -27.15 23.60
CA ALA A 247 25.35 -28.26 24.25
C ALA A 247 26.08 -29.17 23.24
N LYS A 248 25.57 -29.31 22.01
CA LYS A 248 26.22 -30.02 20.91
C LYS A 248 27.38 -29.26 20.27
N GLY A 249 27.74 -28.07 20.79
CA GLY A 249 28.88 -27.27 20.31
C GLY A 249 28.61 -26.47 19.03
N LEU A 250 27.33 -26.27 18.65
CA LEU A 250 27.02 -25.41 17.49
C LEU A 250 27.38 -23.96 17.80
N SER A 251 27.97 -23.28 16.82
CA SER A 251 28.29 -21.86 16.93
C SER A 251 27.03 -20.99 17.17
N SER A 252 27.17 -19.91 17.93
CA SER A 252 26.07 -19.00 18.25
C SER A 252 25.34 -18.51 17.00
N SER A 253 26.03 -18.23 15.90
CA SER A 253 25.43 -17.82 14.63
C SER A 253 24.54 -18.93 14.03
N LYS A 254 25.03 -20.19 14.01
CA LYS A 254 24.22 -21.33 13.53
C LYS A 254 22.98 -21.57 14.42
N VAL A 255 23.11 -21.43 15.73
CA VAL A 255 21.99 -21.56 16.67
C VAL A 255 20.97 -20.44 16.42
N THR A 256 21.42 -19.20 16.33
CA THR A 256 20.55 -18.02 16.14
C THR A 256 19.88 -18.03 14.78
N LEU A 257 20.65 -18.09 13.68
CA LEU A 257 20.13 -17.94 12.31
C LEU A 257 19.58 -19.25 11.75
N GLY A 258 20.14 -20.40 12.13
CA GLY A 258 19.74 -21.71 11.61
C GLY A 258 18.56 -22.35 12.34
N HIS A 259 18.47 -22.15 13.64
CA HIS A 259 17.49 -22.84 14.51
C HIS A 259 16.45 -21.85 15.12
N ALA A 260 16.91 -20.81 15.82
CA ALA A 260 16.01 -19.94 16.56
C ALA A 260 15.18 -19.02 15.63
N SER A 261 15.82 -18.35 14.65
CA SER A 261 15.13 -17.39 13.81
C SER A 261 14.02 -18.01 12.97
N LYS A 262 14.20 -19.27 12.50
CA LYS A 262 13.18 -19.96 11.70
C LYS A 262 11.88 -20.16 12.47
N ASN A 263 11.96 -20.52 13.75
CA ASN A 263 10.79 -20.70 14.60
C ASN A 263 10.18 -19.37 15.03
N ALA A 264 11.02 -18.35 15.32
CA ALA A 264 10.57 -17.01 15.65
C ALA A 264 9.89 -16.31 14.46
N MET A 265 10.21 -16.70 13.23
CA MET A 265 9.59 -16.17 12.01
C MET A 265 8.12 -16.60 11.83
N ILE A 266 7.68 -17.72 12.39
CA ILE A 266 6.32 -18.25 12.17
C ILE A 266 5.24 -17.22 12.53
N PRO A 267 5.17 -16.68 13.78
CA PRO A 267 4.21 -15.64 14.10
C PRO A 267 4.53 -14.31 13.40
N THR A 268 5.80 -14.03 13.12
CA THR A 268 6.22 -12.80 12.42
C THR A 268 5.70 -12.76 10.98
N VAL A 269 5.74 -13.86 10.22
CA VAL A 269 5.21 -13.94 8.85
C VAL A 269 3.70 -13.66 8.81
N THR A 270 2.96 -14.13 9.80
CA THR A 270 1.52 -13.84 9.89
C THR A 270 1.26 -12.34 10.05
N LEU A 271 2.02 -11.68 10.94
CA LEU A 271 1.92 -10.22 11.10
C LEU A 271 2.36 -9.47 9.82
N LEU A 272 3.41 -9.95 9.15
CA LEU A 272 3.87 -9.33 7.90
C LEU A 272 2.80 -9.39 6.81
N GLY A 273 2.08 -10.51 6.68
CA GLY A 273 0.97 -10.61 5.73
C GLY A 273 -0.17 -9.61 6.03
N MET A 274 -0.54 -9.46 7.31
CA MET A 274 -1.52 -8.45 7.74
C MET A 274 -0.98 -7.03 7.53
N GLY A 275 0.31 -6.81 7.83
CA GLY A 275 0.99 -5.54 7.65
C GLY A 275 1.01 -5.09 6.19
N PHE A 276 1.23 -6.00 5.24
CA PHE A 276 1.18 -5.68 3.81
C PHE A 276 -0.20 -5.18 3.37
N ALA A 277 -1.28 -5.83 3.82
CA ALA A 277 -2.63 -5.33 3.57
C ALA A 277 -2.85 -3.94 4.20
N GLY A 278 -2.26 -3.70 5.38
CA GLY A 278 -2.28 -2.38 6.04
C GLY A 278 -1.52 -1.30 5.27
N LEU A 279 -0.43 -1.63 4.57
CA LEU A 279 0.31 -0.69 3.73
C LEU A 279 -0.53 -0.22 2.54
N LEU A 280 -1.28 -1.12 1.90
CA LEU A 280 -2.20 -0.76 0.81
C LEU A 280 -3.28 0.24 1.28
N ASN A 281 -3.84 0.04 2.46
CA ASN A 281 -4.83 0.95 3.04
C ASN A 281 -4.21 2.25 3.60
N GLY A 282 -3.01 2.16 4.14
CA GLY A 282 -2.31 3.28 4.80
C GLY A 282 -1.60 4.24 3.85
N SER A 283 -1.60 3.96 2.55
CA SER A 283 -0.87 4.76 1.56
C SER A 283 -1.47 6.15 1.31
N VAL A 284 -2.76 6.38 1.61
CA VAL A 284 -3.51 7.62 1.29
C VAL A 284 -2.78 8.88 1.77
N LEU A 285 -2.37 8.94 3.02
CA LEU A 285 -1.66 10.10 3.57
C LEU A 285 -0.27 10.28 2.95
N THR A 286 0.45 9.18 2.77
CA THR A 286 1.78 9.20 2.15
C THR A 286 1.68 9.64 0.68
N GLU A 287 0.74 9.09 -0.07
CA GLU A 287 0.49 9.46 -1.46
C GLU A 287 0.12 10.95 -1.59
N THR A 288 -0.72 11.46 -0.68
CA THR A 288 -1.10 12.88 -0.67
C THR A 288 0.10 13.79 -0.39
N ILE A 289 0.95 13.45 0.59
CA ILE A 289 2.13 14.26 0.97
C ILE A 289 3.17 14.30 -0.15
N PHE A 290 3.43 13.15 -0.77
CA PHE A 290 4.42 13.03 -1.83
C PHE A 290 3.83 13.23 -3.23
N GLN A 291 2.53 13.56 -3.35
CA GLN A 291 1.84 13.70 -4.65
C GLN A 291 2.03 12.43 -5.52
N TRP A 292 2.05 11.27 -4.88
CA TRP A 292 2.18 9.98 -5.53
C TRP A 292 0.85 9.62 -6.21
N PRO A 293 0.81 9.40 -7.54
CA PRO A 293 -0.44 9.29 -8.30
C PRO A 293 -1.11 7.91 -8.17
N GLY A 294 -1.29 7.43 -6.92
CA GLY A 294 -1.94 6.17 -6.60
C GLY A 294 -3.44 6.31 -6.31
N LEU A 295 -4.04 5.22 -5.82
CA LEU A 295 -5.46 5.15 -5.44
C LEU A 295 -5.81 6.13 -4.33
N GLY A 296 -4.94 6.26 -3.32
CA GLY A 296 -5.21 7.12 -2.17
C GLY A 296 -5.27 8.60 -2.54
N LEU A 297 -4.31 9.10 -3.31
CA LEU A 297 -4.33 10.47 -3.80
C LEU A 297 -5.54 10.72 -4.72
N TRP A 298 -5.84 9.78 -5.61
CA TRP A 298 -7.01 9.89 -6.48
C TRP A 298 -8.30 9.96 -5.66
N THR A 299 -8.49 9.07 -4.67
CA THR A 299 -9.65 9.10 -3.78
C THR A 299 -9.81 10.44 -3.07
N VAL A 300 -8.72 11.00 -2.51
CA VAL A 300 -8.76 12.32 -1.86
C VAL A 300 -9.16 13.43 -2.83
N ASN A 301 -8.62 13.42 -4.05
CA ASN A 301 -8.94 14.42 -5.07
C ASN A 301 -10.39 14.27 -5.57
N SER A 302 -10.87 13.03 -5.78
CA SER A 302 -12.27 12.76 -6.16
C SER A 302 -13.25 13.24 -5.09
N MET A 303 -12.95 12.97 -3.80
CA MET A 303 -13.78 13.49 -2.69
C MET A 303 -13.82 15.03 -2.66
N ARG A 304 -12.69 15.71 -2.89
CA ARG A 304 -12.61 17.18 -2.93
C ARG A 304 -13.39 17.76 -4.10
N ASN A 305 -13.42 17.06 -5.22
CA ASN A 305 -14.09 17.50 -6.44
C ASN A 305 -15.54 16.98 -6.54
N LEU A 306 -16.06 16.32 -5.48
CA LEU A 306 -17.37 15.68 -5.49
C LEU A 306 -17.56 14.71 -6.66
N ASP A 307 -16.49 14.03 -7.06
CA ASP A 307 -16.48 12.97 -8.05
C ASP A 307 -16.83 11.65 -7.35
N ILE A 308 -18.08 11.19 -7.53
CA ILE A 308 -18.69 10.12 -6.74
C ILE A 308 -18.71 8.78 -7.53
N SER A 309 -18.00 8.71 -8.61
CA SER A 309 -17.93 7.51 -9.47
C SER A 309 -17.33 6.32 -8.77
#